data_4eb49d072e10a2dc54043affe848e8ee
#
_entry.id   4eb49d072e10a2dc54043affe848e8ee
#
_cell.length_a   1.000
_cell.length_b   1.000
_cell.length_c   1.000
_cell.angle_alpha   90.00
_cell.angle_beta   90.00
_cell.angle_gamma   90.00
#
_symmetry.space_group_name_H-M   'P 1'
#
loop_
_entity.id
_entity.type
_entity.pdbx_description
1 polymer ?
#
loop_
_entity_poly.entity_id
_entity_poly.type
_entity_poly.pdbx_seq_one_letter_code
_entity_poly.pdbx_strand_id
1 'polypeptide(L)'
;MDSGSTLRVEKTSQLKSVTRKTYVLDTNVLLHDPTAVTAFKQHHVVIPMTVLEELDHIKDRRDKTVSREARIAIQMIDKVVAEASPQDIQAGVEVPGSGVEGLGAGTLAIYPDQRITGDSEVPFLDGTLDQANDNRIINVALKLQAENPGDFACLVTKDINMRIKAKGSGLVHVEDYRKDRVLDDIDLLATGYKHVEGDFWSTISEVDTLREGDCTLHRIPRKSLPDAYPNMFVYDDQEFIAFVQRIDRDFVYLRCDSRDNLMHKRFWGLSPRNMEQAMAMSLLDNDGVDMTVMTGPAGSGKTLLALAYGLHAILEQQRFSKLIVARSTPPIAEEIGFLPGTEEEKMAPWLAAFDDNLEILHGTDESCHGSIEYVKERANIQFKSLNFMRGRSFNNAYIIIDEAQGLTQFQLKSVISRVGADSKIVVLGNLAQIDNKYISPLTSGLTYLVEKSKSYQHAGMMHVNGIVRSRLAAFAEENL
;
A
#
# COMPACT_ATOMS: atom_id res chain seq x y z
N MET A 1 -39.01 5.38 -61.86
CA MET A 1 -40.01 5.20 -60.81
C MET A 1 -39.43 4.14 -59.88
N ASP A 2 -38.79 4.49 -58.87
CA ASP A 2 -39.17 4.24 -57.52
C ASP A 2 -38.08 4.81 -56.57
N SER A 3 -38.55 5.61 -55.67
CA SER A 3 -37.78 6.42 -54.77
C SER A 3 -37.51 5.63 -53.49
N GLY A 4 -36.26 5.27 -53.21
CA GLY A 4 -35.79 4.70 -51.95
C GLY A 4 -35.29 5.79 -50.99
N SER A 5 -36.11 6.22 -50.05
CA SER A 5 -35.74 7.15 -49.00
C SER A 5 -34.88 6.46 -47.94
N THR A 6 -33.62 6.87 -47.85
CA THR A 6 -32.71 6.44 -46.80
C THR A 6 -32.94 7.28 -45.54
N LEU A 7 -33.58 6.70 -44.54
CA LEU A 7 -33.68 7.29 -43.18
C LEU A 7 -32.30 7.32 -42.51
N ARG A 8 -31.72 8.51 -42.41
CA ARG A 8 -30.60 8.80 -41.53
C ARG A 8 -31.11 8.78 -40.08
N VAL A 9 -30.77 7.76 -39.33
CA VAL A 9 -30.92 7.76 -37.87
C VAL A 9 -29.79 8.62 -37.28
N GLU A 10 -30.09 9.85 -36.91
CA GLU A 10 -29.24 10.65 -36.09
C GLU A 10 -29.17 10.04 -34.69
N LYS A 11 -28.03 9.41 -34.37
CA LYS A 11 -27.67 9.09 -32.98
C LYS A 11 -27.32 10.36 -32.27
N THR A 12 -28.28 11.02 -31.66
CA THR A 12 -28.05 12.05 -30.65
C THR A 12 -27.47 11.36 -29.43
N SER A 13 -26.14 11.41 -29.30
CA SER A 13 -25.45 11.07 -28.05
C SER A 13 -25.84 12.14 -27.02
N GLN A 14 -26.77 11.83 -26.13
CA GLN A 14 -26.99 12.59 -24.92
C GLN A 14 -25.70 12.51 -24.07
N LEU A 15 -24.84 13.49 -24.19
CA LEU A 15 -23.82 13.79 -23.20
C LEU A 15 -24.58 14.10 -21.90
N LYS A 16 -24.59 13.14 -20.95
CA LYS A 16 -24.98 13.41 -19.57
C LYS A 16 -24.07 14.54 -19.08
N SER A 17 -24.64 15.70 -18.80
CA SER A 17 -23.94 16.80 -18.13
C SER A 17 -23.44 16.25 -16.78
N VAL A 18 -22.15 15.99 -16.68
CA VAL A 18 -21.55 15.57 -15.42
C VAL A 18 -21.51 16.82 -14.53
N THR A 19 -22.41 16.87 -13.57
CA THR A 19 -22.50 17.96 -12.58
C THR A 19 -21.18 18.01 -11.79
N ARG A 20 -20.53 19.18 -11.73
CA ARG A 20 -19.39 19.42 -10.86
C ARG A 20 -19.85 19.27 -9.41
N LYS A 21 -19.07 18.53 -8.61
CA LYS A 21 -19.32 18.32 -7.18
C LYS A 21 -18.33 19.13 -6.37
N THR A 22 -18.72 19.57 -5.18
CA THR A 22 -17.87 20.25 -4.23
C THR A 22 -17.50 19.33 -3.08
N TYR A 23 -16.21 19.15 -2.82
CA TYR A 23 -15.69 18.30 -1.75
C TYR A 23 -14.94 19.15 -0.72
N VAL A 24 -15.40 19.14 0.52
CA VAL A 24 -14.74 19.76 1.67
C VAL A 24 -13.83 18.71 2.30
N LEU A 25 -12.54 18.98 2.36
CA LEU A 25 -11.56 18.04 2.91
C LEU A 25 -11.24 18.34 4.38
N ASP A 26 -11.22 17.30 5.18
CA ASP A 26 -10.76 17.30 6.55
C ASP A 26 -9.21 17.10 6.62
N THR A 27 -8.60 17.54 7.71
CA THR A 27 -7.16 17.48 7.98
C THR A 27 -6.62 16.07 7.89
N ASN A 28 -7.34 15.08 8.45
CA ASN A 28 -6.89 13.69 8.46
C ASN A 28 -6.84 13.07 7.05
N VAL A 29 -7.60 13.56 6.09
CA VAL A 29 -7.49 13.15 4.68
C VAL A 29 -6.14 13.56 4.11
N LEU A 30 -5.71 14.80 4.37
CA LEU A 30 -4.44 15.35 3.87
C LEU A 30 -3.21 14.77 4.59
N LEU A 31 -3.35 14.38 5.85
CA LEU A 31 -2.30 13.68 6.59
C LEU A 31 -2.13 12.25 6.09
N HIS A 32 -3.21 11.62 5.65
CA HIS A 32 -3.20 10.26 5.11
C HIS A 32 -2.72 10.21 3.67
N ASP A 33 -3.24 11.10 2.81
CA ASP A 33 -2.80 11.29 1.42
C ASP A 33 -2.49 12.78 1.18
N PRO A 34 -1.23 13.20 1.32
CA PRO A 34 -0.83 14.59 1.06
C PRO A 34 -1.12 15.08 -0.36
N THR A 35 -1.39 14.15 -1.29
CA THR A 35 -1.74 14.46 -2.67
C THR A 35 -3.24 14.45 -2.94
N ALA A 36 -4.07 14.30 -1.90
CA ALA A 36 -5.52 14.15 -2.01
C ALA A 36 -6.18 15.27 -2.83
N VAL A 37 -5.66 16.50 -2.77
CA VAL A 37 -6.16 17.63 -3.55
C VAL A 37 -6.21 17.37 -5.06
N THR A 38 -5.35 16.51 -5.59
CA THR A 38 -5.31 16.14 -7.01
C THR A 38 -6.22 14.96 -7.35
N ALA A 39 -6.86 14.36 -6.33
CA ALA A 39 -7.60 13.12 -6.45
C ALA A 39 -9.01 13.28 -7.03
N PHE A 40 -9.56 14.48 -6.98
CA PHE A 40 -10.97 14.74 -7.25
C PHE A 40 -11.27 15.12 -8.71
N LYS A 41 -10.31 14.90 -9.59
CA LYS A 41 -10.46 15.07 -11.06
C LYS A 41 -11.07 16.45 -11.42
N GLN A 42 -12.21 16.47 -12.14
CA GLN A 42 -12.91 17.69 -12.62
C GLN A 42 -13.72 18.40 -11.52
N HIS A 43 -13.70 17.92 -10.29
CA HIS A 43 -14.53 18.43 -9.22
C HIS A 43 -13.88 19.62 -8.47
N HIS A 44 -14.67 20.30 -7.65
CA HIS A 44 -14.23 21.41 -6.83
C HIS A 44 -13.81 20.93 -5.44
N VAL A 45 -12.58 21.20 -5.04
CA VAL A 45 -12.04 20.88 -3.71
C VAL A 45 -11.98 22.15 -2.87
N VAL A 46 -12.52 22.09 -1.67
CA VAL A 46 -12.53 23.20 -0.71
C VAL A 46 -11.75 22.78 0.53
N ILE A 47 -10.78 23.58 0.92
CA ILE A 47 -10.02 23.42 2.16
C ILE A 47 -10.41 24.55 3.11
N PRO A 48 -11.05 24.26 4.24
CA PRO A 48 -11.30 25.24 5.30
C PRO A 48 -9.98 25.82 5.85
N MET A 49 -9.97 27.08 6.24
CA MET A 49 -8.79 27.73 6.84
C MET A 49 -8.35 26.97 8.11
N THR A 50 -9.30 26.48 8.91
CA THR A 50 -9.03 25.65 10.08
C THR A 50 -8.16 24.43 9.74
N VAL A 51 -8.35 23.80 8.58
CA VAL A 51 -7.52 22.66 8.14
C VAL A 51 -6.07 23.08 7.92
N LEU A 52 -5.84 24.26 7.34
CA LEU A 52 -4.48 24.79 7.17
C LEU A 52 -3.82 25.13 8.51
N GLU A 53 -4.59 25.70 9.45
CA GLU A 53 -4.12 25.99 10.82
C GLU A 53 -3.73 24.68 11.54
N GLU A 54 -4.53 23.64 11.42
CA GLU A 54 -4.20 22.33 11.98
C GLU A 54 -2.96 21.70 11.37
N LEU A 55 -2.83 21.74 10.04
CA LEU A 55 -1.62 21.26 9.35
C LEU A 55 -0.39 22.06 9.78
N ASP A 56 -0.53 23.37 10.01
CA ASP A 56 0.55 24.24 10.49
C ASP A 56 0.98 23.86 11.92
N HIS A 57 0.05 23.62 12.81
CA HIS A 57 0.33 23.12 14.16
C HIS A 57 0.96 21.72 14.14
N ILE A 58 0.54 20.84 13.23
CA ILE A 58 1.05 19.47 13.13
C ILE A 58 2.46 19.44 12.53
N LYS A 59 2.77 20.32 11.56
CA LYS A 59 4.11 20.34 10.91
C LYS A 59 5.26 20.55 11.90
N ASP A 60 4.98 21.20 13.05
CA ASP A 60 5.97 21.54 14.08
C ASP A 60 5.94 20.57 15.27
N ARG A 61 5.05 19.58 15.26
CA ARG A 61 5.01 18.55 16.31
C ARG A 61 6.23 17.66 16.25
N ARG A 62 6.56 17.02 17.38
CA ARG A 62 7.69 16.10 17.53
C ARG A 62 7.52 14.79 16.74
N ASP A 63 6.29 14.42 16.39
CA ASP A 63 6.00 13.29 15.51
C ASP A 63 6.50 13.59 14.08
N LYS A 64 7.69 13.09 13.77
CA LYS A 64 8.36 13.34 12.50
C LYS A 64 7.58 12.78 11.29
N THR A 65 6.73 11.78 11.49
CA THR A 65 5.98 11.16 10.40
C THR A 65 4.79 12.03 10.01
N VAL A 66 3.93 12.34 10.98
CA VAL A 66 2.73 13.17 10.75
C VAL A 66 3.11 14.60 10.41
N SER A 67 4.13 15.17 11.09
CA SER A 67 4.70 16.49 10.81
C SER A 67 5.21 16.62 9.37
N ARG A 68 5.73 15.55 8.81
CA ARG A 68 6.22 15.52 7.44
C ARG A 68 5.08 15.47 6.43
N GLU A 69 4.08 14.59 6.65
CA GLU A 69 2.92 14.51 5.76
C GLU A 69 2.19 15.87 5.73
N ALA A 70 2.07 16.53 6.87
CA ALA A 70 1.54 17.90 6.96
C ALA A 70 2.36 18.89 6.10
N ARG A 71 3.70 18.85 6.16
CA ARG A 71 4.56 19.72 5.33
C ARG A 71 4.38 19.46 3.84
N ILE A 72 4.26 18.19 3.44
CA ILE A 72 4.05 17.83 2.02
C ILE A 72 2.67 18.32 1.57
N ALA A 73 1.62 18.14 2.38
CA ALA A 73 0.29 18.63 2.08
C ALA A 73 0.27 20.16 1.91
N ILE A 74 0.90 20.90 2.83
CA ILE A 74 1.04 22.35 2.74
C ILE A 74 1.78 22.74 1.44
N GLN A 75 2.91 22.10 1.13
CA GLN A 75 3.66 22.39 -0.10
C GLN A 75 2.86 22.08 -1.38
N MET A 76 2.03 21.03 -1.37
CA MET A 76 1.17 20.71 -2.51
C MET A 76 0.08 21.77 -2.70
N ILE A 77 -0.54 22.26 -1.62
CA ILE A 77 -1.51 23.33 -1.65
C ILE A 77 -0.86 24.63 -2.13
N ASP A 78 0.27 25.01 -1.53
CA ASP A 78 1.05 26.21 -1.89
C ASP A 78 1.41 26.22 -3.38
N LYS A 79 1.87 25.08 -3.92
CA LYS A 79 2.18 24.94 -5.34
C LYS A 79 0.98 25.21 -6.26
N VAL A 80 -0.23 24.85 -5.84
CA VAL A 80 -1.44 25.11 -6.64
C VAL A 80 -1.84 26.57 -6.61
N VAL A 81 -1.67 27.24 -5.47
CA VAL A 81 -2.15 28.62 -5.27
C VAL A 81 -1.08 29.69 -5.46
N ALA A 82 0.17 29.33 -5.72
CA ALA A 82 1.35 30.20 -5.68
C ALA A 82 1.24 31.47 -6.56
N GLU A 83 0.61 31.37 -7.71
CA GLU A 83 0.50 32.49 -8.68
C GLU A 83 -0.91 33.11 -8.71
N ALA A 84 -1.82 32.64 -7.84
CA ALA A 84 -3.22 33.06 -7.86
C ALA A 84 -3.47 34.29 -6.99
N SER A 85 -4.40 35.15 -7.41
CA SER A 85 -4.86 36.28 -6.59
C SER A 85 -5.70 35.78 -5.40
N PRO A 86 -5.82 36.56 -4.30
CA PRO A 86 -6.69 36.21 -3.17
C PRO A 86 -8.15 35.93 -3.57
N GLN A 87 -8.64 36.57 -4.61
CA GLN A 87 -9.99 36.37 -5.15
C GLN A 87 -10.10 35.05 -5.89
N ASP A 88 -9.08 34.68 -6.68
CA ASP A 88 -9.03 33.40 -7.40
C ASP A 88 -8.90 32.25 -6.44
N ILE A 89 -8.11 32.38 -5.35
CA ILE A 89 -7.97 31.35 -4.31
C ILE A 89 -9.31 31.04 -3.65
N GLN A 90 -10.16 32.05 -3.41
CA GLN A 90 -11.49 31.84 -2.84
C GLN A 90 -12.48 31.27 -3.87
N ALA A 91 -12.37 31.68 -5.13
CA ALA A 91 -13.22 31.20 -6.22
C ALA A 91 -12.85 29.75 -6.70
N GLY A 92 -11.58 29.38 -6.56
CA GLY A 92 -11.04 28.09 -6.95
C GLY A 92 -10.03 28.13 -8.10
N VAL A 93 -8.79 27.81 -7.78
CA VAL A 93 -7.64 27.73 -8.70
C VAL A 93 -7.60 26.37 -9.38
N GLU A 94 -7.33 26.31 -10.67
CA GLU A 94 -7.21 25.04 -11.39
C GLU A 94 -6.06 24.17 -10.83
N VAL A 95 -6.35 22.90 -10.59
CA VAL A 95 -5.36 21.91 -10.11
C VAL A 95 -4.65 21.29 -11.30
N PRO A 96 -3.34 21.49 -11.50
CA PRO A 96 -2.61 20.94 -12.62
C PRO A 96 -2.68 19.40 -12.67
N GLY A 97 -2.99 18.85 -13.84
CA GLY A 97 -3.04 17.41 -14.05
C GLY A 97 -4.29 16.69 -13.52
N SER A 98 -5.28 17.42 -12.98
CA SER A 98 -6.53 16.84 -12.50
C SER A 98 -7.59 16.67 -13.61
N GLY A 99 -7.37 17.22 -14.80
CA GLY A 99 -8.37 17.26 -15.88
C GLY A 99 -8.76 15.90 -16.43
N VAL A 100 -10.05 15.81 -16.81
CA VAL A 100 -10.61 14.70 -17.57
C VAL A 100 -10.93 15.22 -18.97
N GLU A 101 -10.55 14.49 -20.00
CA GLU A 101 -10.77 14.86 -21.40
C GLU A 101 -12.26 15.18 -21.65
N GLY A 102 -12.56 16.40 -22.11
CA GLY A 102 -13.92 16.89 -22.34
C GLY A 102 -14.68 17.47 -21.12
N LEU A 103 -14.11 17.43 -19.89
CA LEU A 103 -14.79 17.91 -18.67
C LEU A 103 -14.07 19.06 -17.94
N GLY A 104 -12.85 19.40 -18.37
CA GLY A 104 -12.02 20.43 -17.76
C GLY A 104 -11.26 19.97 -16.52
N ALA A 105 -10.44 20.85 -15.96
CA ALA A 105 -9.67 20.60 -14.75
C ALA A 105 -10.50 20.78 -13.49
N GLY A 106 -10.13 20.09 -12.41
CA GLY A 106 -10.65 20.36 -11.07
C GLY A 106 -10.09 21.65 -10.50
N THR A 107 -10.72 22.17 -9.46
CA THR A 107 -10.30 23.42 -8.82
C THR A 107 -10.11 23.23 -7.32
N LEU A 108 -9.20 24.01 -6.74
CA LEU A 108 -8.91 24.08 -5.32
C LEU A 108 -9.23 25.47 -4.78
N ALA A 109 -10.08 25.57 -3.76
CA ALA A 109 -10.37 26.82 -3.05
C ALA A 109 -9.99 26.71 -1.57
N ILE A 110 -9.57 27.83 -0.99
CA ILE A 110 -9.37 27.97 0.46
C ILE A 110 -10.53 28.79 1.01
N TYR A 111 -11.26 28.21 1.97
CA TYR A 111 -12.47 28.82 2.54
C TYR A 111 -12.17 29.46 3.89
N PRO A 112 -12.42 30.80 4.07
CA PRO A 112 -12.18 31.52 5.31
C PRO A 112 -13.31 31.27 6.33
N ASP A 113 -13.26 30.13 7.03
CA ASP A 113 -14.28 29.66 7.96
C ASP A 113 -14.39 30.46 9.28
N GLN A 114 -13.39 31.25 9.61
CA GLN A 114 -13.39 32.13 10.79
C GLN A 114 -14.46 33.22 10.75
N ARG A 115 -15.06 33.47 9.58
CA ARG A 115 -16.10 34.52 9.35
C ARG A 115 -17.54 33.93 9.40
N ILE A 116 -17.69 32.65 9.71
CA ILE A 116 -19.02 32.06 9.84
C ILE A 116 -19.57 32.45 11.21
N THR A 117 -20.33 33.55 11.26
CA THR A 117 -21.04 34.00 12.43
C THR A 117 -22.52 33.61 12.34
N GLY A 118 -23.17 33.36 13.50
CA GLY A 118 -24.47 32.70 13.63
C GLY A 118 -25.72 33.46 13.18
N ASP A 119 -25.62 34.40 12.24
CA ASP A 119 -26.78 35.19 11.73
C ASP A 119 -27.51 34.52 10.53
N SER A 120 -27.19 33.27 10.21
CA SER A 120 -27.83 32.52 9.12
C SER A 120 -28.86 31.52 9.66
N GLU A 121 -29.92 31.26 8.91
CA GLU A 121 -30.98 30.26 9.21
C GLU A 121 -30.45 28.80 9.25
N VAL A 122 -29.14 28.58 9.06
CA VAL A 122 -28.49 27.26 9.10
C VAL A 122 -28.08 26.96 10.54
N PRO A 123 -28.46 25.82 11.13
CA PRO A 123 -28.03 25.43 12.46
C PRO A 123 -26.52 25.15 12.46
N PHE A 124 -25.75 26.07 13.03
CA PHE A 124 -24.31 25.88 13.24
C PHE A 124 -24.02 25.13 14.53
N LEU A 125 -22.95 24.32 14.49
CA LEU A 125 -22.48 23.62 15.67
C LEU A 125 -21.58 24.55 16.49
N ASP A 126 -21.99 24.84 17.72
CA ASP A 126 -21.14 25.45 18.74
C ASP A 126 -20.42 24.36 19.53
N GLY A 127 -19.16 24.53 19.88
CA GLY A 127 -18.40 23.53 20.61
C GLY A 127 -17.46 24.09 21.66
N THR A 128 -17.15 23.27 22.66
CA THR A 128 -16.05 23.49 23.60
C THR A 128 -14.71 23.50 22.85
N LEU A 129 -13.67 24.12 23.43
CA LEU A 129 -12.36 24.35 22.79
C LEU A 129 -11.74 23.13 22.08
N ASP A 130 -11.95 21.92 22.60
CA ASP A 130 -11.39 20.68 22.06
C ASP A 130 -12.12 20.13 20.80
N GLN A 131 -13.36 20.60 20.53
CA GLN A 131 -14.17 20.16 19.38
C GLN A 131 -14.45 21.27 18.38
N ALA A 132 -13.86 22.45 18.60
CA ALA A 132 -14.16 23.63 17.81
C ALA A 132 -13.74 23.46 16.34
N ASN A 133 -12.65 22.79 16.06
CA ASN A 133 -12.10 22.64 14.70
C ASN A 133 -12.97 21.74 13.82
N ASP A 134 -13.37 20.55 14.33
CA ASP A 134 -14.28 19.67 13.60
C ASP A 134 -15.59 20.37 13.26
N ASN A 135 -16.12 21.11 14.25
CA ASN A 135 -17.37 21.88 14.05
C ASN A 135 -17.23 22.92 12.97
N ARG A 136 -16.11 23.66 12.92
CA ARG A 136 -15.84 24.65 11.88
C ARG A 136 -15.80 24.03 10.49
N ILE A 137 -15.11 22.88 10.35
CA ILE A 137 -15.04 22.15 9.07
C ILE A 137 -16.43 21.67 8.64
N ILE A 138 -17.23 21.11 9.59
CA ILE A 138 -18.61 20.70 9.31
C ILE A 138 -19.46 21.91 8.89
N ASN A 139 -19.34 23.03 9.60
CA ASN A 139 -20.08 24.24 9.31
C ASN A 139 -19.78 24.81 7.90
N VAL A 140 -18.54 24.69 7.40
CA VAL A 140 -18.22 25.04 6.01
C VAL A 140 -19.02 24.18 5.03
N ALA A 141 -19.07 22.87 5.26
CA ALA A 141 -19.82 21.97 4.38
C ALA A 141 -21.33 22.25 4.42
N LEU A 142 -21.89 22.50 5.61
CA LEU A 142 -23.30 22.88 5.78
C LEU A 142 -23.62 24.20 5.06
N LYS A 143 -22.74 25.19 5.16
CA LYS A 143 -22.92 26.49 4.48
C LYS A 143 -22.87 26.34 2.97
N LEU A 144 -21.92 25.59 2.43
CA LEU A 144 -21.84 25.33 0.98
C LEU A 144 -23.06 24.56 0.46
N GLN A 145 -23.61 23.62 1.27
CA GLN A 145 -24.87 22.96 0.96
C GLN A 145 -26.06 23.93 0.92
N ALA A 146 -26.11 24.90 1.83
CA ALA A 146 -27.19 25.87 1.91
C ALA A 146 -27.12 26.97 0.81
N GLU A 147 -25.90 27.40 0.48
CA GLU A 147 -25.68 28.44 -0.57
C GLU A 147 -26.06 27.94 -1.97
N ASN A 148 -25.95 26.62 -2.20
CA ASN A 148 -26.19 25.99 -3.50
C ASN A 148 -27.14 24.79 -3.38
N PRO A 149 -28.46 25.01 -3.19
CA PRO A 149 -29.43 23.92 -2.97
C PRO A 149 -29.66 22.98 -4.14
N GLY A 150 -28.86 22.99 -5.16
CA GLY A 150 -28.87 22.06 -6.30
C GLY A 150 -27.53 21.41 -6.54
N ASP A 151 -26.49 21.89 -5.87
CA ASP A 151 -25.13 21.41 -6.02
C ASP A 151 -24.77 20.36 -4.96
N PHE A 152 -23.94 19.42 -5.35
CA PHE A 152 -23.48 18.36 -4.47
C PHE A 152 -22.32 18.88 -3.60
N ALA A 153 -22.61 19.24 -2.34
CA ALA A 153 -21.59 19.53 -1.32
C ALA A 153 -21.37 18.29 -0.43
N CYS A 154 -20.14 17.83 -0.33
CA CYS A 154 -19.77 16.61 0.40
C CYS A 154 -18.59 16.86 1.33
N LEU A 155 -18.73 16.52 2.60
CA LEU A 155 -17.62 16.45 3.54
C LEU A 155 -16.89 15.10 3.35
N VAL A 156 -15.58 15.16 3.16
CA VAL A 156 -14.71 13.97 3.07
C VAL A 156 -13.83 13.93 4.30
N THR A 157 -14.01 12.90 5.13
CA THR A 157 -13.21 12.68 6.34
C THR A 157 -13.03 11.19 6.63
N LYS A 158 -11.90 10.83 7.21
CA LYS A 158 -11.62 9.47 7.69
C LYS A 158 -12.13 9.23 9.11
N ASP A 159 -12.48 10.28 9.84
CA ASP A 159 -13.00 10.19 11.19
C ASP A 159 -14.47 9.78 11.19
N ILE A 160 -14.76 8.62 11.82
CA ILE A 160 -16.10 8.06 11.93
C ILE A 160 -17.00 8.98 12.78
N ASN A 161 -16.48 9.52 13.89
CA ASN A 161 -17.25 10.39 14.78
C ASN A 161 -17.63 11.68 14.07
N MET A 162 -16.70 12.29 13.33
CA MET A 162 -16.94 13.47 12.52
C MET A 162 -17.99 13.19 11.44
N ARG A 163 -17.98 12.01 10.79
CA ARG A 163 -19.01 11.62 9.81
C ARG A 163 -20.40 11.49 10.45
N ILE A 164 -20.48 10.85 11.61
CA ILE A 164 -21.76 10.70 12.35
C ILE A 164 -22.29 12.07 12.76
N LYS A 165 -21.43 12.93 13.31
CA LYS A 165 -21.76 14.29 13.74
C LYS A 165 -22.24 15.16 12.58
N ALA A 166 -21.54 15.15 11.45
CA ALA A 166 -21.90 15.89 10.25
C ALA A 166 -23.29 15.47 9.71
N LYS A 167 -23.56 14.15 9.66
CA LYS A 167 -24.89 13.65 9.27
C LYS A 167 -25.97 14.04 10.27
N GLY A 168 -25.68 13.95 11.57
CA GLY A 168 -26.58 14.38 12.63
C GLY A 168 -26.90 15.88 12.60
N SER A 169 -26.00 16.70 12.03
CA SER A 169 -26.19 18.14 11.87
C SER A 169 -26.91 18.54 10.56
N GLY A 170 -27.37 17.56 9.76
CA GLY A 170 -28.15 17.82 8.54
C GLY A 170 -27.36 17.88 7.26
N LEU A 171 -26.06 17.52 7.27
CA LEU A 171 -25.28 17.41 6.05
C LEU A 171 -25.69 16.15 5.27
N VAL A 172 -26.15 16.32 4.02
CA VAL A 172 -26.72 15.24 3.19
C VAL A 172 -25.62 14.30 2.71
N HIS A 173 -24.48 14.83 2.29
CA HIS A 173 -23.40 14.05 1.73
C HIS A 173 -22.17 14.11 2.62
N VAL A 174 -21.83 12.96 3.20
CA VAL A 174 -20.60 12.77 4.00
C VAL A 174 -19.99 11.45 3.60
N GLU A 175 -18.77 11.49 3.10
CA GLU A 175 -18.07 10.34 2.55
C GLU A 175 -16.76 10.09 3.29
N ASP A 176 -16.36 8.81 3.33
CA ASP A 176 -15.01 8.41 3.68
C ASP A 176 -14.08 8.61 2.47
N TYR A 177 -12.85 9.05 2.71
CA TYR A 177 -11.85 9.12 1.66
C TYR A 177 -11.45 7.71 1.21
N ARG A 178 -11.98 7.28 0.05
CA ARG A 178 -11.85 5.90 -0.43
C ARG A 178 -10.83 5.71 -1.56
N LYS A 179 -10.20 6.78 -2.05
CA LYS A 179 -9.20 6.65 -3.13
C LYS A 179 -8.01 5.77 -2.73
N ASP A 180 -7.75 5.68 -1.44
CA ASP A 180 -6.72 4.86 -0.85
C ASP A 180 -7.14 3.39 -0.63
N ARG A 181 -8.43 3.07 -0.76
CA ARG A 181 -8.93 1.70 -0.69
C ARG A 181 -8.88 1.06 -2.07
N VAL A 182 -8.21 -0.06 -2.15
CA VAL A 182 -8.09 -0.88 -3.37
C VAL A 182 -9.09 -2.03 -3.35
N LEU A 183 -9.51 -2.40 -2.14
CA LEU A 183 -10.47 -3.47 -1.86
C LEU A 183 -11.60 -2.95 -0.98
N ASP A 184 -12.78 -3.52 -1.16
CA ASP A 184 -13.93 -3.27 -0.29
C ASP A 184 -13.89 -4.12 0.98
N ASP A 185 -13.25 -5.30 0.90
CA ASP A 185 -13.08 -6.25 1.99
C ASP A 185 -11.66 -6.79 2.02
N ILE A 186 -11.08 -6.91 3.22
CA ILE A 186 -9.73 -7.41 3.41
C ILE A 186 -9.60 -8.92 3.07
N ASP A 187 -10.68 -9.67 3.22
CA ASP A 187 -10.72 -11.10 2.90
C ASP A 187 -10.55 -11.37 1.41
N LEU A 188 -10.74 -10.34 0.56
CA LEU A 188 -10.50 -10.40 -0.87
C LEU A 188 -9.03 -10.16 -1.26
N LEU A 189 -8.15 -9.92 -0.28
CA LEU A 189 -6.75 -9.66 -0.54
C LEU A 189 -6.07 -10.87 -1.16
N ALA A 190 -5.27 -10.64 -2.19
CA ALA A 190 -4.56 -11.72 -2.88
C ALA A 190 -3.57 -12.44 -1.94
N THR A 191 -3.65 -13.75 -1.93
CA THR A 191 -2.80 -14.62 -1.10
C THR A 191 -1.48 -15.00 -1.78
N GLY A 192 -1.38 -14.86 -3.10
CA GLY A 192 -0.22 -15.34 -3.88
C GLY A 192 -0.37 -16.74 -4.42
N TYR A 193 -1.42 -17.45 -4.00
CA TYR A 193 -1.73 -18.78 -4.48
C TYR A 193 -3.23 -19.02 -4.62
N LYS A 194 -3.59 -20.03 -5.42
CA LYS A 194 -4.95 -20.55 -5.55
C LYS A 194 -4.92 -22.05 -5.33
N HIS A 195 -5.69 -22.50 -4.37
CA HIS A 195 -5.98 -23.93 -4.17
C HIS A 195 -7.19 -24.31 -5.06
N VAL A 196 -7.07 -25.43 -5.76
CA VAL A 196 -8.13 -25.99 -6.58
C VAL A 196 -8.52 -27.33 -5.97
N GLU A 197 -9.77 -27.50 -5.60
CA GLU A 197 -10.28 -28.73 -5.03
C GLU A 197 -10.25 -29.86 -6.09
N GLY A 198 -9.80 -31.05 -5.67
CA GLY A 198 -9.71 -32.25 -6.51
C GLY A 198 -8.48 -32.23 -7.43
N ASP A 199 -8.66 -32.63 -8.69
CA ASP A 199 -7.62 -32.65 -9.72
C ASP A 199 -7.73 -31.46 -10.65
N PHE A 200 -6.71 -30.61 -10.69
CA PHE A 200 -6.66 -29.41 -11.51
C PHE A 200 -6.88 -29.71 -13.00
N TRP A 201 -6.21 -30.74 -13.53
CA TRP A 201 -6.27 -31.04 -14.95
C TRP A 201 -7.65 -31.51 -15.41
N SER A 202 -8.42 -32.14 -14.54
CA SER A 202 -9.79 -32.55 -14.83
C SER A 202 -10.73 -31.36 -15.09
N THR A 203 -10.38 -30.18 -14.57
CA THR A 203 -11.16 -28.93 -14.73
C THR A 203 -10.83 -28.16 -16.02
N ILE A 204 -9.74 -28.54 -16.71
CA ILE A 204 -9.20 -27.83 -17.86
C ILE A 204 -9.67 -28.50 -19.16
N SER A 205 -10.38 -27.75 -20.00
CA SER A 205 -10.92 -28.28 -21.27
C SER A 205 -9.89 -28.36 -22.40
N GLU A 206 -8.88 -27.49 -22.36
CA GLU A 206 -7.87 -27.36 -23.41
C GLU A 206 -6.51 -27.04 -22.78
N VAL A 207 -5.49 -27.77 -23.17
CA VAL A 207 -4.11 -27.52 -22.74
C VAL A 207 -3.16 -27.73 -23.90
N ASP A 208 -2.28 -26.76 -24.13
CA ASP A 208 -1.16 -26.90 -25.05
C ASP A 208 0.15 -26.91 -24.25
N THR A 209 1.09 -27.72 -24.70
CA THR A 209 2.42 -27.78 -24.10
C THR A 209 3.42 -27.10 -25.03
N LEU A 210 4.12 -26.11 -24.50
CA LEU A 210 5.10 -25.31 -25.21
C LEU A 210 6.47 -25.49 -24.55
N ARG A 211 7.52 -25.51 -25.36
CA ARG A 211 8.89 -25.51 -24.84
C ARG A 211 9.53 -24.14 -25.10
N GLU A 212 9.94 -23.46 -24.03
CA GLU A 212 10.63 -22.16 -24.10
C GLU A 212 12.00 -22.32 -23.40
N GLY A 213 13.09 -22.43 -24.19
CA GLY A 213 14.42 -22.75 -23.65
C GLY A 213 14.41 -24.10 -22.94
N ASP A 214 14.86 -24.10 -21.69
CA ASP A 214 14.89 -25.31 -20.84
C ASP A 214 13.60 -25.55 -20.05
N CYS A 215 12.61 -24.67 -20.20
CA CYS A 215 11.35 -24.75 -19.46
C CYS A 215 10.22 -25.29 -20.33
N THR A 216 9.38 -26.14 -19.74
CA THR A 216 8.10 -26.58 -20.32
C THR A 216 7.00 -25.74 -19.70
N LEU A 217 6.20 -25.12 -20.58
CA LEU A 217 5.03 -24.32 -20.18
C LEU A 217 3.75 -24.99 -20.66
N HIS A 218 2.75 -25.01 -19.81
CA HIS A 218 1.40 -25.43 -20.18
C HIS A 218 0.55 -24.19 -20.37
N ARG A 219 -0.01 -24.05 -21.59
CA ARG A 219 -0.87 -22.96 -21.97
C ARG A 219 -2.33 -23.39 -21.83
N ILE A 220 -3.09 -22.70 -20.99
CA ILE A 220 -4.51 -22.95 -20.77
C ILE A 220 -5.34 -21.69 -21.09
N PRO A 221 -6.62 -21.83 -21.49
CA PRO A 221 -7.50 -20.69 -21.71
C PRO A 221 -7.66 -19.85 -20.43
N ARG A 222 -7.61 -18.52 -20.57
CA ARG A 222 -7.77 -17.61 -19.43
C ARG A 222 -9.09 -17.78 -18.68
N LYS A 223 -10.15 -18.19 -19.36
CA LYS A 223 -11.46 -18.51 -18.77
C LYS A 223 -11.41 -19.62 -17.71
N SER A 224 -10.43 -20.52 -17.80
CA SER A 224 -10.22 -21.61 -16.82
C SER A 224 -9.58 -21.14 -15.53
N LEU A 225 -8.87 -19.99 -15.56
CA LEU A 225 -8.24 -19.38 -14.41
C LEU A 225 -8.38 -17.84 -14.48
N PRO A 226 -9.62 -17.30 -14.32
CA PRO A 226 -9.91 -15.89 -14.59
C PRO A 226 -9.18 -14.92 -13.64
N ASP A 227 -8.93 -15.34 -12.40
CA ASP A 227 -8.29 -14.55 -11.36
C ASP A 227 -6.76 -14.64 -11.37
N ALA A 228 -6.18 -15.33 -12.37
CA ALA A 228 -4.74 -15.49 -12.47
C ALA A 228 -4.02 -14.15 -12.65
N TYR A 229 -2.88 -14.02 -12.01
CA TYR A 229 -1.92 -12.93 -12.19
C TYR A 229 -0.49 -13.50 -12.23
N PRO A 230 0.48 -12.77 -12.81
CA PRO A 230 1.86 -13.23 -12.88
C PRO A 230 2.43 -13.57 -11.51
N ASN A 231 3.24 -14.60 -11.45
CA ASN A 231 3.92 -15.09 -10.24
C ASN A 231 2.99 -15.67 -9.17
N MET A 232 1.71 -15.93 -9.48
CA MET A 232 0.80 -16.66 -8.61
C MET A 232 1.08 -18.15 -8.69
N PHE A 233 0.97 -18.87 -7.57
CA PHE A 233 0.97 -20.33 -7.54
C PHE A 233 -0.45 -20.88 -7.67
N VAL A 234 -0.58 -22.04 -8.30
CA VAL A 234 -1.81 -22.83 -8.37
C VAL A 234 -1.47 -24.24 -7.99
N TYR A 235 -2.19 -24.82 -7.05
CA TYR A 235 -2.01 -26.20 -6.62
C TYR A 235 -3.35 -26.89 -6.33
N ASP A 236 -3.35 -28.20 -6.34
CA ASP A 236 -4.55 -29.00 -6.10
C ASP A 236 -4.41 -29.93 -4.88
N ASP A 237 -5.40 -30.78 -4.63
CA ASP A 237 -5.38 -31.76 -3.54
C ASP A 237 -4.44 -32.93 -3.80
N GLN A 238 -3.96 -33.09 -5.04
CA GLN A 238 -3.08 -34.18 -5.44
C GLN A 238 -1.62 -33.70 -5.48
N GLU A 239 -0.96 -33.88 -6.61
CA GLU A 239 0.46 -33.57 -6.77
C GLU A 239 0.73 -32.33 -7.63
N PHE A 240 -0.34 -31.75 -8.22
CA PHE A 240 -0.17 -30.61 -9.09
C PHE A 240 0.22 -29.36 -8.30
N ILE A 241 1.29 -28.73 -8.76
CA ILE A 241 1.66 -27.36 -8.39
C ILE A 241 2.28 -26.68 -9.60
N ALA A 242 1.85 -25.49 -9.88
CA ALA A 242 2.37 -24.68 -10.96
C ALA A 242 2.50 -23.22 -10.58
N PHE A 243 3.36 -22.55 -11.29
CA PHE A 243 3.65 -21.13 -11.19
C PHE A 243 3.16 -20.42 -12.45
N VAL A 244 2.38 -19.36 -12.29
CA VAL A 244 1.90 -18.54 -13.42
C VAL A 244 3.06 -17.71 -13.95
N GLN A 245 3.70 -18.17 -15.02
CA GLN A 245 4.87 -17.53 -15.61
C GLN A 245 4.52 -16.21 -16.31
N ARG A 246 3.43 -16.21 -17.09
CA ARG A 246 2.90 -15.03 -17.79
C ARG A 246 1.45 -15.22 -18.16
N ILE A 247 0.80 -14.12 -18.49
CA ILE A 247 -0.59 -14.08 -18.94
C ILE A 247 -0.66 -13.15 -20.16
N ASP A 248 -1.39 -13.57 -21.17
CA ASP A 248 -1.80 -12.71 -22.26
C ASP A 248 -3.33 -12.51 -22.28
N ARG A 249 -3.87 -11.97 -23.36
CA ARG A 249 -5.29 -11.67 -23.48
C ARG A 249 -6.18 -12.90 -23.32
N ASP A 250 -5.76 -14.02 -23.89
CA ASP A 250 -6.60 -15.21 -24.09
C ASP A 250 -6.11 -16.43 -23.28
N PHE A 251 -4.84 -16.41 -22.80
CA PHE A 251 -4.19 -17.56 -22.21
C PHE A 251 -3.42 -17.24 -20.93
N VAL A 252 -3.31 -18.26 -20.08
CA VAL A 252 -2.41 -18.33 -18.91
C VAL A 252 -1.35 -19.37 -19.20
N TYR A 253 -0.09 -19.05 -18.89
CA TYR A 253 1.06 -19.92 -19.11
C TYR A 253 1.58 -20.40 -17.75
N LEU A 254 1.50 -21.70 -17.52
CA LEU A 254 1.85 -22.36 -16.28
C LEU A 254 3.18 -23.09 -16.43
N ARG A 255 4.09 -22.86 -15.51
CA ARG A 255 5.28 -23.67 -15.31
C ARG A 255 5.05 -24.60 -14.14
N CYS A 256 4.94 -25.91 -14.42
CA CYS A 256 4.77 -26.89 -13.36
C CYS A 256 6.08 -27.08 -12.59
N ASP A 257 5.96 -27.36 -11.31
CA ASP A 257 7.02 -27.78 -10.41
C ASP A 257 6.55 -29.01 -9.63
N SER A 258 7.41 -29.59 -8.81
CA SER A 258 7.00 -30.63 -7.87
C SER A 258 6.99 -30.09 -6.45
N ARG A 259 6.07 -30.60 -5.64
CA ARG A 259 6.01 -30.26 -4.20
C ARG A 259 7.31 -30.62 -3.50
N ASP A 260 7.90 -31.75 -3.87
CA ASP A 260 9.18 -32.22 -3.32
C ASP A 260 10.30 -31.20 -3.62
N ASN A 261 10.43 -30.73 -4.87
CA ASN A 261 11.44 -29.73 -5.21
C ASN A 261 11.29 -28.45 -4.40
N LEU A 262 10.05 -27.98 -4.21
CA LEU A 262 9.78 -26.78 -3.43
C LEU A 262 10.12 -26.98 -1.95
N MET A 263 9.74 -28.13 -1.37
CA MET A 263 9.98 -28.45 0.04
C MET A 263 11.44 -28.78 0.37
N HIS A 264 12.24 -29.16 -0.63
CA HIS A 264 13.68 -29.44 -0.47
C HIS A 264 14.56 -28.20 -0.67
N LYS A 265 14.00 -27.05 -1.03
CA LYS A 265 14.79 -25.81 -1.11
C LYS A 265 15.41 -25.47 0.24
N ARG A 266 16.67 -25.05 0.19
CA ARG A 266 17.41 -24.63 1.39
C ARG A 266 18.11 -23.30 1.12
N PHE A 267 18.01 -22.38 2.06
CA PHE A 267 18.77 -21.14 2.08
C PHE A 267 19.41 -20.98 3.46
N TRP A 268 20.72 -20.90 3.51
CA TRP A 268 21.45 -20.73 4.76
C TRP A 268 21.03 -21.77 5.82
N GLY A 269 20.97 -23.05 5.44
CA GLY A 269 20.53 -24.15 6.30
C GLY A 269 19.02 -24.22 6.60
N LEU A 270 18.26 -23.17 6.29
CA LEU A 270 16.83 -23.11 6.53
C LEU A 270 16.05 -23.82 5.42
N SER A 271 15.14 -24.71 5.81
CA SER A 271 14.17 -25.38 4.93
C SER A 271 12.74 -24.92 5.23
N PRO A 272 11.83 -24.93 4.25
CA PRO A 272 10.43 -24.58 4.47
C PRO A 272 9.76 -25.64 5.35
N ARG A 273 8.80 -25.24 6.17
CA ARG A 273 8.02 -26.10 7.07
C ARG A 273 6.60 -26.38 6.55
N ASN A 274 6.14 -25.58 5.60
CA ASN A 274 4.87 -25.75 4.92
C ASN A 274 4.97 -25.26 3.47
N MET A 275 3.92 -25.50 2.69
CA MET A 275 3.91 -25.19 1.27
C MET A 275 3.97 -23.68 0.99
N GLU A 276 3.34 -22.86 1.80
CA GLU A 276 3.38 -21.39 1.64
C GLU A 276 4.81 -20.84 1.83
N GLN A 277 5.55 -21.39 2.81
CA GLN A 277 6.96 -21.04 2.97
C GLN A 277 7.80 -21.53 1.79
N ALA A 278 7.52 -22.70 1.25
CA ALA A 278 8.21 -23.25 0.09
C ALA A 278 7.97 -22.40 -1.17
N MET A 279 6.72 -21.98 -1.39
CA MET A 279 6.34 -21.06 -2.47
C MET A 279 6.99 -19.68 -2.27
N ALA A 280 7.02 -19.16 -1.04
CA ALA A 280 7.70 -17.90 -0.72
C ALA A 280 9.20 -17.98 -1.03
N MET A 281 9.87 -19.07 -0.64
CA MET A 281 11.28 -19.32 -0.97
C MET A 281 11.49 -19.38 -2.49
N SER A 282 10.57 -19.96 -3.23
CA SER A 282 10.64 -20.00 -4.70
C SER A 282 10.53 -18.61 -5.33
N LEU A 283 9.67 -17.71 -4.80
CA LEU A 283 9.59 -16.32 -5.24
C LEU A 283 10.85 -15.52 -4.90
N LEU A 284 11.42 -15.73 -3.74
CA LEU A 284 12.66 -15.06 -3.33
C LEU A 284 13.82 -15.42 -4.27
N ASP A 285 13.91 -16.71 -4.67
CA ASP A 285 14.96 -17.26 -5.52
C ASP A 285 14.75 -16.97 -7.04
N ASN A 286 13.58 -16.50 -7.41
CA ASN A 286 13.27 -16.24 -8.82
C ASN A 286 13.93 -14.93 -9.30
N ASP A 287 14.83 -15.03 -10.27
CA ASP A 287 15.54 -13.90 -10.87
C ASP A 287 14.62 -12.94 -11.63
N GLY A 288 13.49 -13.43 -12.12
CA GLY A 288 12.49 -12.61 -12.81
C GLY A 288 11.59 -11.79 -11.86
N VAL A 289 11.75 -11.94 -10.54
CA VAL A 289 10.97 -11.24 -9.52
C VAL A 289 11.84 -10.23 -8.80
N ASP A 290 11.65 -8.93 -9.09
CA ASP A 290 12.38 -7.83 -8.46
C ASP A 290 11.79 -7.45 -7.09
N MET A 291 10.48 -7.69 -6.91
CA MET A 291 9.77 -7.36 -5.67
C MET A 291 8.97 -8.55 -5.17
N THR A 292 9.20 -8.93 -3.92
CA THR A 292 8.40 -9.95 -3.23
C THR A 292 7.66 -9.32 -2.05
N VAL A 293 6.35 -9.52 -1.97
CA VAL A 293 5.52 -9.05 -0.85
C VAL A 293 5.07 -10.27 -0.05
N MET A 294 5.43 -10.32 1.23
CA MET A 294 5.01 -11.40 2.12
C MET A 294 4.14 -10.88 3.25
N THR A 295 2.92 -11.37 3.33
CA THR A 295 1.95 -11.07 4.39
C THR A 295 1.72 -12.30 5.26
N GLY A 296 1.10 -12.11 6.42
CA GLY A 296 0.72 -13.21 7.31
C GLY A 296 0.94 -12.90 8.78
N PRO A 297 0.48 -13.77 9.70
CA PRO A 297 0.54 -13.56 11.14
C PRO A 297 1.98 -13.51 11.68
N ALA A 298 2.12 -13.01 12.91
CA ALA A 298 3.41 -13.02 13.60
C ALA A 298 3.89 -14.47 13.78
N GLY A 299 5.19 -14.69 13.61
CA GLY A 299 5.76 -16.04 13.77
C GLY A 299 5.58 -16.98 12.58
N SER A 300 4.96 -16.53 11.47
CA SER A 300 4.87 -17.35 10.25
C SER A 300 6.22 -17.54 9.51
N GLY A 301 7.30 -16.89 9.97
CA GLY A 301 8.65 -17.03 9.44
C GLY A 301 9.05 -16.05 8.34
N LYS A 302 8.22 -15.05 8.01
CA LYS A 302 8.48 -14.07 6.93
C LYS A 302 9.88 -13.44 6.99
N THR A 303 10.22 -12.86 8.13
CA THR A 303 11.51 -12.18 8.33
C THR A 303 12.66 -13.17 8.26
N LEU A 304 12.49 -14.37 8.85
CA LEU A 304 13.50 -15.42 8.84
C LEU A 304 13.79 -15.92 7.41
N LEU A 305 12.74 -16.15 6.61
CA LEU A 305 12.86 -16.58 5.20
C LEU A 305 13.54 -15.51 4.34
N ALA A 306 13.13 -14.24 4.52
CA ALA A 306 13.72 -13.13 3.78
C ALA A 306 15.22 -12.96 4.09
N LEU A 307 15.61 -13.13 5.37
CA LEU A 307 17.00 -13.08 5.81
C LEU A 307 17.82 -14.25 5.29
N ALA A 308 17.31 -15.46 5.42
CA ALA A 308 17.99 -16.66 4.97
C ALA A 308 18.33 -16.57 3.47
N TYR A 309 17.36 -16.13 2.65
CA TYR A 309 17.62 -15.91 1.23
C TYR A 309 18.62 -14.76 1.00
N GLY A 310 18.51 -13.65 1.73
CA GLY A 310 19.43 -12.51 1.60
C GLY A 310 20.87 -12.91 1.87
N LEU A 311 21.12 -13.69 2.93
CA LEU A 311 22.45 -14.23 3.24
C LEU A 311 22.94 -15.19 2.16
N HIS A 312 22.08 -16.11 1.72
CA HIS A 312 22.38 -17.04 0.63
C HIS A 312 22.75 -16.30 -0.67
N ALA A 313 21.94 -15.33 -1.07
CA ALA A 313 22.15 -14.56 -2.29
C ALA A 313 23.43 -13.69 -2.27
N ILE A 314 23.83 -13.20 -1.09
CA ILE A 314 25.03 -12.35 -0.94
C ILE A 314 26.28 -13.19 -0.75
N LEU A 315 26.26 -14.15 0.18
CA LEU A 315 27.46 -14.85 0.62
C LEU A 315 27.79 -16.07 -0.25
N GLU A 316 26.78 -16.78 -0.73
CA GLU A 316 26.95 -17.98 -1.52
C GLU A 316 26.84 -17.71 -3.02
N GLN A 317 25.80 -16.99 -3.47
CA GLN A 317 25.58 -16.69 -4.89
C GLN A 317 26.33 -15.44 -5.38
N GLN A 318 26.76 -14.54 -4.47
CA GLN A 318 27.40 -13.25 -4.79
C GLN A 318 26.54 -12.36 -5.71
N ARG A 319 25.23 -12.49 -5.62
CA ARG A 319 24.27 -11.81 -6.47
C ARG A 319 24.09 -10.34 -6.10
N PHE A 320 24.17 -10.01 -4.82
CA PHE A 320 24.07 -8.65 -4.29
C PHE A 320 25.28 -8.30 -3.46
N SER A 321 25.60 -7.01 -3.38
CA SER A 321 26.79 -6.51 -2.65
C SER A 321 26.50 -6.15 -1.20
N LYS A 322 25.23 -6.07 -0.80
CA LYS A 322 24.79 -5.66 0.55
C LYS A 322 23.37 -6.06 0.84
N LEU A 323 23.10 -6.28 2.14
CA LEU A 323 21.77 -6.43 2.70
C LEU A 323 21.35 -5.12 3.37
N ILE A 324 20.23 -4.56 2.96
CA ILE A 324 19.65 -3.38 3.62
C ILE A 324 18.38 -3.81 4.32
N VAL A 325 18.29 -3.54 5.62
CA VAL A 325 17.08 -3.78 6.39
C VAL A 325 16.52 -2.46 6.84
N ALA A 326 15.26 -2.22 6.50
CA ALA A 326 14.53 -1.04 6.93
C ALA A 326 13.23 -1.45 7.61
N ARG A 327 12.90 -0.78 8.69
CA ARG A 327 11.66 -1.02 9.43
C ARG A 327 10.92 0.29 9.63
N SER A 328 9.58 0.19 9.64
CA SER A 328 8.73 1.28 10.10
C SER A 328 8.95 1.47 11.60
N THR A 329 9.32 2.67 12.01
CA THR A 329 9.41 3.00 13.45
C THR A 329 8.01 3.29 13.96
N PRO A 330 7.50 2.57 14.98
CA PRO A 330 6.22 2.89 15.56
C PRO A 330 6.25 4.27 16.26
N PRO A 331 5.10 4.96 16.35
CA PRO A 331 4.99 6.26 17.03
C PRO A 331 5.44 6.26 18.50
N ILE A 332 5.40 5.09 19.16
CA ILE A 332 5.89 4.91 20.56
C ILE A 332 7.39 5.24 20.70
N ALA A 333 8.12 5.21 19.59
CA ALA A 333 9.53 5.59 19.57
C ALA A 333 9.78 7.12 19.62
N GLU A 334 8.76 7.95 19.75
CA GLU A 334 8.90 9.40 19.90
C GLU A 334 9.72 9.78 21.14
N GLU A 335 9.69 8.96 22.18
CA GLU A 335 10.52 9.14 23.37
C GLU A 335 12.02 8.88 23.11
N ILE A 336 12.35 8.12 22.06
CA ILE A 336 13.73 7.77 21.68
C ILE A 336 14.41 8.90 20.90
N GLY A 337 13.66 9.87 20.38
CA GLY A 337 14.15 10.99 19.55
C GLY A 337 15.21 11.89 20.24
N PHE A 338 15.35 11.81 21.57
CA PHE A 338 16.28 12.59 22.38
C PHE A 338 17.50 11.80 22.88
N LEU A 339 17.61 10.51 22.58
CA LEU A 339 18.83 9.79 22.93
C LEU A 339 19.99 10.33 22.07
N PRO A 340 21.10 10.83 22.71
CA PRO A 340 22.32 11.14 21.98
C PRO A 340 22.90 9.84 21.41
N GLY A 341 23.38 9.85 20.16
CA GLY A 341 23.99 8.68 19.57
C GLY A 341 23.82 8.63 18.05
N THR A 342 24.51 7.69 17.45
CA THR A 342 24.44 7.38 16.02
C THR A 342 23.06 6.82 15.63
N GLU A 343 22.75 6.77 14.33
CA GLU A 343 21.52 6.14 13.83
C GLU A 343 21.41 4.69 14.30
N GLU A 344 22.51 3.94 14.30
CA GLU A 344 22.58 2.55 14.73
C GLU A 344 22.28 2.38 16.21
N GLU A 345 22.83 3.24 17.08
CA GLU A 345 22.54 3.23 18.52
C GLU A 345 21.04 3.50 18.81
N LYS A 346 20.42 4.37 18.04
CA LYS A 346 18.99 4.67 18.16
C LYS A 346 18.11 3.54 17.66
N MET A 347 18.61 2.72 16.75
CA MET A 347 17.94 1.56 16.18
C MET A 347 18.15 0.28 17.00
N ALA A 348 19.03 0.28 18.00
CA ALA A 348 19.43 -0.89 18.79
C ALA A 348 18.25 -1.74 19.32
N PRO A 349 17.14 -1.17 19.86
CA PRO A 349 16.03 -1.99 20.35
C PRO A 349 15.35 -2.83 19.26
N TRP A 350 15.38 -2.34 18.00
CA TRP A 350 14.78 -3.07 16.85
C TRP A 350 15.76 -4.04 16.20
N LEU A 351 17.08 -3.78 16.39
CA LEU A 351 18.13 -4.67 15.93
C LEU A 351 18.11 -5.99 16.71
N ALA A 352 17.74 -5.99 17.98
CA ALA A 352 17.67 -7.19 18.80
C ALA A 352 16.76 -8.26 18.18
N ALA A 353 15.56 -7.90 17.72
CA ALA A 353 14.65 -8.85 17.06
C ALA A 353 15.23 -9.42 15.74
N PHE A 354 16.12 -8.66 15.10
CA PHE A 354 16.81 -9.09 13.89
C PHE A 354 18.00 -9.99 14.23
N ASP A 355 18.70 -9.67 15.28
CA ASP A 355 19.80 -10.47 15.81
C ASP A 355 19.32 -11.85 16.28
N ASP A 356 18.17 -11.93 16.95
CA ASP A 356 17.51 -13.21 17.30
C ASP A 356 17.28 -14.10 16.04
N ASN A 357 16.87 -13.51 14.92
CA ASN A 357 16.70 -14.26 13.68
C ASN A 357 18.07 -14.70 13.08
N LEU A 358 19.10 -13.88 13.18
CA LEU A 358 20.44 -14.23 12.76
C LEU A 358 21.03 -15.35 13.63
N GLU A 359 20.77 -15.34 14.95
CA GLU A 359 21.16 -16.43 15.86
C GLU A 359 20.50 -17.76 15.48
N ILE A 360 19.21 -17.74 15.17
CA ILE A 360 18.49 -18.94 14.69
C ILE A 360 19.12 -19.46 13.41
N LEU A 361 19.40 -18.59 12.45
CA LEU A 361 20.02 -18.96 11.17
C LEU A 361 21.45 -19.48 11.36
N HIS A 362 22.23 -18.84 12.23
CA HIS A 362 23.57 -19.29 12.55
C HIS A 362 23.57 -20.68 13.22
N GLY A 363 22.58 -20.96 14.06
CA GLY A 363 22.41 -22.28 14.69
C GLY A 363 21.98 -23.40 13.73
N THR A 364 21.39 -23.02 12.57
CA THR A 364 21.00 -23.99 11.51
C THR A 364 22.06 -24.16 10.43
N ASP A 365 23.08 -23.33 10.41
CA ASP A 365 24.14 -23.35 9.40
C ASP A 365 25.19 -24.44 9.71
N GLU A 366 25.17 -25.48 8.91
CA GLU A 366 26.12 -26.59 9.00
C GLU A 366 27.55 -26.20 8.55
N SER A 367 27.70 -25.05 7.85
CA SER A 367 28.95 -24.62 7.23
C SER A 367 29.84 -23.75 8.13
N CYS A 368 29.42 -23.45 9.36
CA CYS A 368 30.19 -22.69 10.38
C CYS A 368 30.84 -21.41 9.83
N HIS A 369 30.03 -20.48 9.30
CA HIS A 369 30.54 -19.24 8.68
C HIS A 369 31.15 -18.20 9.64
N GLY A 370 31.60 -18.60 10.83
CA GLY A 370 32.21 -17.70 11.82
C GLY A 370 31.21 -17.12 12.82
N SER A 371 31.57 -16.00 13.50
CA SER A 371 30.65 -15.35 14.42
C SER A 371 29.55 -14.56 13.68
N ILE A 372 28.47 -14.23 14.38
CA ILE A 372 27.37 -13.41 13.84
C ILE A 372 27.90 -12.06 13.35
N GLU A 373 28.86 -11.45 14.07
CA GLU A 373 29.50 -10.19 13.68
C GLU A 373 30.25 -10.35 12.35
N TYR A 374 30.95 -11.45 12.14
CA TYR A 374 31.62 -11.74 10.88
C TYR A 374 30.62 -11.89 9.74
N VAL A 375 29.49 -12.55 9.96
CA VAL A 375 28.41 -12.67 8.96
C VAL A 375 27.82 -11.30 8.61
N LYS A 376 27.57 -10.46 9.64
CA LYS A 376 27.06 -9.09 9.44
C LYS A 376 28.02 -8.24 8.60
N GLU A 377 29.31 -8.31 8.91
CA GLU A 377 30.33 -7.56 8.18
C GLU A 377 30.49 -8.03 6.75
N ARG A 378 30.59 -9.35 6.55
CA ARG A 378 30.78 -9.96 5.24
C ARG A 378 29.58 -9.80 4.31
N ALA A 379 28.36 -9.88 4.82
CA ALA A 379 27.14 -9.62 4.09
C ALA A 379 26.83 -8.12 3.93
N ASN A 380 27.66 -7.24 4.51
CA ASN A 380 27.48 -5.79 4.50
C ASN A 380 26.04 -5.40 4.90
N ILE A 381 25.61 -5.93 6.08
CA ILE A 381 24.25 -5.68 6.57
C ILE A 381 24.16 -4.25 7.08
N GLN A 382 23.23 -3.49 6.52
CA GLN A 382 22.99 -2.09 6.84
C GLN A 382 21.55 -1.93 7.36
N PHE A 383 21.42 -1.43 8.56
CA PHE A 383 20.12 -1.06 9.12
C PHE A 383 19.83 0.41 8.84
N LYS A 384 18.63 0.70 8.33
CA LYS A 384 18.23 2.06 7.96
C LYS A 384 16.80 2.34 8.41
N SER A 385 16.59 3.52 8.95
CA SER A 385 15.23 4.01 9.11
C SER A 385 14.69 4.42 7.72
N LEU A 386 13.39 4.19 7.50
CA LEU A 386 12.74 4.52 6.22
C LEU A 386 12.91 6.00 5.83
N ASN A 387 13.05 6.88 6.81
CA ASN A 387 13.29 8.31 6.58
C ASN A 387 14.64 8.58 5.91
N PHE A 388 15.66 7.78 6.18
CA PHE A 388 17.00 7.94 5.61
C PHE A 388 17.18 7.21 4.27
N MET A 389 16.21 6.41 3.86
CA MET A 389 16.21 5.80 2.52
C MET A 389 15.85 6.81 1.43
N ARG A 390 15.21 7.92 1.77
CA ARG A 390 14.79 8.93 0.81
C ARG A 390 15.97 9.76 0.32
N GLY A 391 15.97 10.13 -0.97
CA GLY A 391 17.05 10.90 -1.59
C GLY A 391 18.28 10.07 -1.99
N ARG A 392 18.26 8.75 -1.76
CA ARG A 392 19.34 7.83 -2.17
C ARG A 392 18.78 6.75 -3.09
N SER A 393 19.57 6.28 -4.05
CA SER A 393 19.27 5.09 -4.84
C SER A 393 20.11 3.91 -4.35
N PHE A 394 19.51 2.72 -4.30
CA PHE A 394 20.16 1.51 -3.83
C PHE A 394 20.32 0.54 -5.00
N ASN A 395 21.54 0.45 -5.52
CA ASN A 395 21.89 -0.47 -6.59
C ASN A 395 22.61 -1.70 -6.03
N ASN A 396 22.48 -2.81 -6.73
CA ASN A 396 23.11 -4.09 -6.39
C ASN A 396 22.89 -4.46 -4.91
N ALA A 397 21.65 -4.36 -4.45
CA ALA A 397 21.27 -4.52 -3.06
C ALA A 397 20.06 -5.45 -2.90
N TYR A 398 20.10 -6.26 -1.85
CA TYR A 398 18.94 -6.97 -1.35
C TYR A 398 18.33 -6.16 -0.21
N ILE A 399 17.06 -5.78 -0.33
CA ILE A 399 16.41 -4.82 0.56
C ILE A 399 15.23 -5.49 1.24
N ILE A 400 15.18 -5.45 2.56
CA ILE A 400 14.04 -5.93 3.36
C ILE A 400 13.37 -4.72 4.00
N ILE A 401 12.06 -4.57 3.76
CA ILE A 401 11.19 -3.63 4.48
C ILE A 401 10.31 -4.43 5.43
N ASP A 402 10.56 -4.30 6.72
CA ASP A 402 9.80 -5.00 7.76
C ASP A 402 8.72 -4.11 8.39
N GLU A 403 7.65 -4.73 8.92
CA GLU A 403 6.48 -4.06 9.52
C GLU A 403 5.82 -3.02 8.58
N ALA A 404 5.70 -3.38 7.29
CA ALA A 404 5.20 -2.46 6.27
C ALA A 404 3.70 -2.14 6.38
N GLN A 405 2.92 -2.87 7.19
CA GLN A 405 1.50 -2.61 7.39
C GLN A 405 1.21 -1.25 8.02
N GLY A 406 2.16 -0.71 8.79
CA GLY A 406 2.07 0.62 9.39
C GLY A 406 2.39 1.78 8.44
N LEU A 407 2.69 1.51 7.17
CA LEU A 407 3.06 2.51 6.18
C LEU A 407 1.87 2.93 5.32
N THR A 408 1.82 4.22 4.99
CA THR A 408 0.89 4.71 3.96
C THR A 408 1.35 4.30 2.56
N GLN A 409 0.43 4.33 1.61
CA GLN A 409 0.73 4.13 0.19
C GLN A 409 1.86 5.06 -0.30
N PHE A 410 1.82 6.33 0.11
CA PHE A 410 2.81 7.33 -0.26
C PHE A 410 4.21 6.99 0.27
N GLN A 411 4.29 6.53 1.53
CA GLN A 411 5.55 6.13 2.16
C GLN A 411 6.17 4.92 1.45
N LEU A 412 5.39 3.87 1.19
CA LEU A 412 5.87 2.70 0.44
C LEU A 412 6.32 3.04 -0.98
N LYS A 413 5.52 3.82 -1.72
CA LYS A 413 5.90 4.30 -3.05
C LYS A 413 7.23 5.06 -3.02
N SER A 414 7.42 5.92 -2.01
CA SER A 414 8.64 6.72 -1.83
C SER A 414 9.89 5.85 -1.60
N VAL A 415 9.75 4.70 -0.95
CA VAL A 415 10.87 3.76 -0.71
C VAL A 415 11.11 2.88 -1.94
N ILE A 416 10.06 2.28 -2.50
CA ILE A 416 10.17 1.38 -3.66
C ILE A 416 10.78 2.11 -4.86
N SER A 417 10.45 3.38 -5.07
CA SER A 417 11.03 4.20 -6.15
C SER A 417 12.54 4.47 -6.00
N ARG A 418 13.18 4.03 -4.93
CA ARG A 418 14.63 4.15 -4.68
C ARG A 418 15.39 2.85 -4.92
N VAL A 419 14.69 1.77 -5.20
CA VAL A 419 15.31 0.51 -5.61
C VAL A 419 15.90 0.73 -6.99
N GLY A 420 17.21 0.59 -7.09
CA GLY A 420 17.97 0.81 -8.32
C GLY A 420 18.24 -0.49 -9.07
N ALA A 421 19.12 -0.40 -10.07
CA ALA A 421 19.48 -1.54 -10.92
C ALA A 421 20.06 -2.71 -10.10
N ASP A 422 19.83 -3.92 -10.58
CA ASP A 422 20.36 -5.18 -10.03
C ASP A 422 20.02 -5.38 -8.54
N SER A 423 18.85 -4.89 -8.12
CA SER A 423 18.41 -4.96 -6.72
C SER A 423 17.08 -5.67 -6.61
N LYS A 424 16.87 -6.33 -5.48
CA LYS A 424 15.61 -6.99 -5.12
C LYS A 424 15.09 -6.42 -3.81
N ILE A 425 13.78 -6.17 -3.75
CA ILE A 425 13.10 -5.71 -2.54
C ILE A 425 12.11 -6.74 -2.03
N VAL A 426 12.12 -6.94 -0.73
CA VAL A 426 11.17 -7.80 -0.01
C VAL A 426 10.41 -6.95 1.00
N VAL A 427 9.10 -6.95 0.89
CA VAL A 427 8.22 -6.16 1.77
C VAL A 427 7.43 -7.11 2.65
N LEU A 428 7.58 -6.98 3.96
CA LEU A 428 7.01 -7.85 4.97
C LEU A 428 5.99 -7.12 5.82
N GLY A 429 4.90 -7.79 6.19
CA GLY A 429 3.97 -7.20 7.14
C GLY A 429 2.84 -8.11 7.60
N ASN A 430 2.17 -7.69 8.69
CA ASN A 430 1.00 -8.33 9.26
C ASN A 430 -0.14 -7.33 9.36
N LEU A 431 -1.17 -7.46 8.53
CA LEU A 431 -2.32 -6.54 8.50
C LEU A 431 -3.21 -6.60 9.76
N ALA A 432 -3.06 -7.64 10.58
CA ALA A 432 -3.74 -7.73 11.87
C ALA A 432 -3.07 -6.87 12.96
N GLN A 433 -1.80 -6.46 12.76
CA GLN A 433 -1.00 -5.72 13.73
C GLN A 433 -0.67 -4.32 13.23
N ILE A 434 -1.68 -3.47 13.07
CA ILE A 434 -1.48 -2.07 12.66
C ILE A 434 -1.57 -1.18 13.90
N ASP A 435 -0.43 -0.66 14.36
CA ASP A 435 -0.34 0.24 15.51
C ASP A 435 -0.63 1.71 15.16
N ASN A 436 -0.68 2.04 13.88
CA ASN A 436 -0.91 3.39 13.40
C ASN A 436 -2.41 3.74 13.45
N LYS A 437 -2.79 4.71 14.26
CA LYS A 437 -4.18 5.17 14.44
C LYS A 437 -4.86 5.69 13.17
N TYR A 438 -4.08 6.08 12.17
CA TYR A 438 -4.57 6.67 10.92
C TYR A 438 -4.65 5.66 9.77
N ILE A 439 -4.20 4.42 9.99
CA ILE A 439 -4.15 3.37 8.98
C ILE A 439 -5.05 2.21 9.43
N SER A 440 -5.86 1.71 8.51
CA SER A 440 -6.62 0.46 8.69
C SER A 440 -6.08 -0.62 7.73
N PRO A 441 -6.45 -1.89 7.89
CA PRO A 441 -6.07 -2.94 6.94
C PRO A 441 -6.40 -2.61 5.49
N LEU A 442 -7.55 -1.97 5.23
CA LEU A 442 -7.97 -1.58 3.87
C LEU A 442 -7.22 -0.38 3.31
N THR A 443 -6.65 0.48 4.17
CA THR A 443 -5.96 1.72 3.78
C THR A 443 -4.44 1.63 3.93
N SER A 444 -3.95 0.49 4.42
CA SER A 444 -2.52 0.22 4.52
C SER A 444 -1.86 0.26 3.14
N GLY A 445 -0.69 0.88 3.07
CA GLY A 445 0.14 0.85 1.89
C GLY A 445 0.52 -0.57 1.48
N LEU A 446 0.60 -1.51 2.44
CA LEU A 446 0.87 -2.92 2.16
C LEU A 446 -0.28 -3.56 1.37
N THR A 447 -1.54 -3.34 1.77
CA THR A 447 -2.73 -3.82 1.03
C THR A 447 -2.75 -3.25 -0.39
N TYR A 448 -2.49 -1.95 -0.51
CA TYR A 448 -2.37 -1.31 -1.82
C TYR A 448 -1.27 -1.95 -2.67
N LEU A 449 -0.11 -2.22 -2.08
CA LEU A 449 1.03 -2.82 -2.79
C LEU A 449 0.70 -4.22 -3.28
N VAL A 450 0.10 -5.07 -2.45
CA VAL A 450 -0.34 -6.43 -2.82
C VAL A 450 -1.26 -6.37 -4.04
N GLU A 451 -2.29 -5.54 -4.01
CA GLU A 451 -3.25 -5.45 -5.11
C GLU A 451 -2.64 -4.89 -6.40
N LYS A 452 -1.78 -3.88 -6.31
CA LYS A 452 -1.10 -3.30 -7.49
C LYS A 452 -0.05 -4.23 -8.07
N SER A 453 0.56 -5.08 -7.25
CA SER A 453 1.55 -6.07 -7.69
C SER A 453 0.97 -7.11 -8.65
N LYS A 454 -0.33 -7.40 -8.61
CA LYS A 454 -1.00 -8.30 -9.56
C LYS A 454 -0.82 -7.91 -11.03
N SER A 455 -0.62 -6.61 -11.31
CA SER A 455 -0.44 -6.11 -12.67
C SER A 455 1.03 -5.97 -13.09
N TYR A 456 1.98 -6.27 -12.21
CA TYR A 456 3.41 -6.12 -12.48
C TYR A 456 4.08 -7.49 -12.60
N GLN A 457 4.62 -7.78 -13.79
CA GLN A 457 5.20 -9.09 -14.11
C GLN A 457 6.40 -9.48 -13.23
N HIS A 458 7.13 -8.49 -12.69
CA HIS A 458 8.31 -8.71 -11.85
C HIS A 458 8.00 -8.58 -10.35
N ALA A 459 6.74 -8.69 -9.94
CA ALA A 459 6.36 -8.77 -8.54
C ALA A 459 5.72 -10.13 -8.23
N GLY A 460 6.08 -10.68 -7.07
CA GLY A 460 5.44 -11.85 -6.48
C GLY A 460 4.88 -11.51 -5.11
N MET A 461 3.80 -12.17 -4.72
CA MET A 461 3.24 -12.05 -3.38
C MET A 461 2.98 -13.41 -2.79
N MET A 462 3.03 -13.50 -1.45
CA MET A 462 2.74 -14.71 -0.72
C MET A 462 2.17 -14.39 0.66
N HIS A 463 0.99 -14.91 0.93
CA HIS A 463 0.47 -14.96 2.28
C HIS A 463 0.99 -16.22 2.96
N VAL A 464 1.81 -16.05 3.98
CA VAL A 464 2.43 -17.17 4.71
C VAL A 464 1.59 -17.43 5.94
N ASN A 465 0.81 -18.50 5.89
CA ASN A 465 0.00 -19.00 7.00
C ASN A 465 0.87 -19.82 7.98
N GLY A 466 0.31 -20.02 9.15
CA GLY A 466 0.86 -20.95 10.14
C GLY A 466 1.74 -20.29 11.19
N ILE A 467 1.46 -20.62 12.42
CA ILE A 467 2.21 -20.20 13.60
C ILE A 467 3.23 -21.31 13.88
N VAL A 468 4.49 -21.00 13.66
CA VAL A 468 5.57 -22.01 13.81
C VAL A 468 6.28 -21.91 15.17
N ARG A 469 6.01 -20.86 15.98
CA ARG A 469 6.78 -20.57 17.21
C ARG A 469 6.50 -21.55 18.34
N SER A 470 5.27 -21.62 18.84
CA SER A 470 4.92 -22.48 19.97
C SER A 470 3.39 -22.70 20.08
N ARG A 471 2.98 -23.70 20.83
CA ARG A 471 1.57 -23.93 21.13
C ARG A 471 0.91 -22.75 21.84
N LEU A 472 1.66 -22.02 22.68
CA LEU A 472 1.16 -20.84 23.41
C LEU A 472 0.98 -19.65 22.46
N ALA A 473 1.89 -19.45 21.51
CA ALA A 473 1.75 -18.42 20.49
C ALA A 473 0.54 -18.68 19.57
N ALA A 474 0.31 -19.92 19.18
CA ALA A 474 -0.88 -20.33 18.43
C ALA A 474 -2.16 -20.04 19.20
N PHE A 475 -2.22 -20.40 20.48
CA PHE A 475 -3.36 -20.11 21.33
C PHE A 475 -3.65 -18.62 21.45
N ALA A 476 -2.62 -17.80 21.61
CA ALA A 476 -2.77 -16.34 21.73
C ALA A 476 -3.34 -15.71 20.44
N GLU A 477 -2.87 -16.16 19.26
CA GLU A 477 -3.33 -15.65 17.97
C GLU A 477 -4.78 -16.07 17.66
N GLU A 478 -5.19 -17.26 18.11
CA GLU A 478 -6.53 -17.79 17.83
C GLU A 478 -7.59 -17.33 18.84
N ASN A 479 -7.20 -16.95 20.07
CA ASN A 479 -8.16 -16.77 21.17
C ASN A 479 -8.05 -15.45 21.93
N LEU A 480 -7.02 -14.61 21.66
CA LEU A 480 -6.82 -13.31 22.29
C LEU A 480 -6.83 -12.16 21.28
#